data_1f1ef2fe03e69f727b24b024a7a8e36e
#
_entry.id   1f1ef2fe03e69f727b24b024a7a8e36e
#
_cell.length_a   1.000
_cell.length_b   1.000
_cell.length_c   1.000
_cell.angle_alpha   90.00
_cell.angle_beta   90.00
_cell.angle_gamma   90.00
#
_symmetry.space_group_name_H-M   'P 1'
#
loop_
_entity.id
_entity.type
_entity.pdbx_description
1 polymer ?
#
loop_
_entity_poly.entity_id
_entity_poly.type
_entity_poly.pdbx_seq_one_letter_code
_entity_poly.pdbx_strand_id
1 'polypeptide(L)'
;MYEQPQVQVSINGDIDKDFGKYLELKSKDNSPIGGMFVTKMSNANNVDPDFNKLFDEKKFQTVPLNYDNSLFAHSLEIDKNHQRNGYGSQILDHCHNFTKQNGYDYLTLMVYDDNIPAKNLYKKMGYKKLNSDENVEFYFVEL
;
A
#
# COMPACT_ATOMS: atom_id res chain seq x y z
N MET A 1 29.67 -2.13 -11.04
CA MET A 1 28.87 -1.65 -9.91
C MET A 1 27.63 -0.96 -10.44
N TYR A 2 26.48 -1.42 -10.00
CA TYR A 2 25.21 -0.82 -10.43
C TYR A 2 25.02 0.52 -9.73
N GLU A 3 25.06 1.60 -10.49
CA GLU A 3 24.43 2.83 -10.01
C GLU A 3 22.93 2.66 -10.13
N GLN A 4 22.26 2.57 -9.00
CA GLN A 4 20.81 2.66 -9.01
C GLN A 4 20.40 4.04 -9.56
N PRO A 5 19.41 4.11 -10.45
CA PRO A 5 18.91 5.40 -10.89
C PRO A 5 18.49 6.19 -9.65
N GLN A 6 19.01 7.40 -9.51
CA GLN A 6 18.63 8.26 -8.39
C GLN A 6 17.18 8.66 -8.59
N VAL A 7 16.36 8.25 -7.64
CA VAL A 7 14.94 8.58 -7.61
C VAL A 7 14.68 9.59 -6.50
N GLN A 8 13.72 10.44 -6.73
CA GLN A 8 13.21 11.38 -5.74
C GLN A 8 11.91 10.84 -5.20
N VAL A 9 11.69 11.01 -3.89
CA VAL A 9 10.43 10.67 -3.25
C VAL A 9 9.71 11.96 -2.88
N SER A 10 8.46 12.08 -3.29
CA SER A 10 7.60 13.16 -2.81
C SER A 10 6.40 12.57 -2.08
N ILE A 11 5.98 13.24 -1.00
CA ILE A 11 4.84 12.84 -0.18
C ILE A 11 3.90 14.03 -0.10
N ASN A 12 2.71 13.91 -0.66
CA ASN A 12 1.73 14.97 -0.74
C ASN A 12 0.37 14.49 -0.26
N GLY A 13 -0.49 15.41 0.17
CA GLY A 13 -1.85 15.10 0.57
C GLY A 13 -2.02 15.01 2.09
N ASP A 14 -3.12 14.42 2.52
CA ASP A 14 -3.55 14.36 3.92
C ASP A 14 -4.18 12.99 4.20
N ILE A 15 -3.66 12.27 5.21
CA ILE A 15 -4.18 10.93 5.57
C ILE A 15 -5.62 10.99 6.09
N ASP A 16 -6.12 12.15 6.51
CA ASP A 16 -7.50 12.33 6.94
C ASP A 16 -8.49 12.46 5.76
N LYS A 17 -7.99 12.67 4.55
CA LYS A 17 -8.81 12.70 3.33
C LYS A 17 -8.98 11.30 2.76
N ASP A 18 -10.01 11.11 1.93
CA ASP A 18 -10.37 9.80 1.42
C ASP A 18 -9.22 9.10 0.68
N PHE A 19 -8.55 9.79 -0.25
CA PHE A 19 -7.39 9.22 -0.94
C PHE A 19 -6.14 9.18 -0.08
N GLY A 20 -5.96 10.13 0.84
CA GLY A 20 -4.86 10.15 1.79
C GLY A 20 -3.59 10.82 1.26
N LYS A 21 -2.44 10.36 1.75
CA LYS A 21 -1.12 10.80 1.28
C LYS A 21 -0.74 10.04 0.03
N TYR A 22 -0.22 10.75 -0.96
CA TYR A 22 0.35 10.16 -2.16
C TYR A 22 1.87 10.11 -2.04
N LEU A 23 2.44 8.90 -2.06
CA LEU A 23 3.87 8.67 -2.03
C LEU A 23 4.30 8.36 -3.46
N GLU A 24 5.08 9.27 -4.06
CA GLU A 24 5.44 9.20 -5.47
C GLU A 24 6.94 9.09 -5.63
N LEU A 25 7.38 8.21 -6.54
CA LEU A 25 8.74 8.17 -7.05
C LEU A 25 8.81 8.95 -8.36
N LYS A 26 9.82 9.80 -8.47
CA LYS A 26 10.16 10.53 -9.69
C LYS A 26 11.61 10.32 -10.03
N SER A 27 11.94 10.40 -11.31
CA SER A 27 13.32 10.46 -11.76
C SER A 27 13.93 11.83 -11.42
N LYS A 28 15.24 11.98 -11.61
CA LYS A 28 15.95 13.26 -11.36
C LYS A 28 15.38 14.44 -12.14
N ASP A 29 14.84 14.18 -13.34
CA ASP A 29 14.26 15.22 -14.19
C ASP A 29 12.78 15.48 -13.89
N ASN A 30 12.27 14.98 -12.75
CA ASN A 30 10.88 15.08 -12.31
C ASN A 30 9.87 14.28 -13.16
N SER A 31 10.33 13.35 -13.98
CA SER A 31 9.41 12.44 -14.68
C SER A 31 8.80 11.44 -13.71
N PRO A 32 7.47 11.23 -13.73
CA PRO A 32 6.83 10.30 -12.81
C PRO A 32 7.23 8.86 -13.11
N ILE A 33 7.57 8.10 -12.07
CA ILE A 33 7.86 6.67 -12.14
C ILE A 33 6.65 5.88 -11.66
N GLY A 34 6.07 6.27 -10.55
CA GLY A 34 4.92 5.61 -9.97
C GLY A 34 4.64 6.08 -8.57
N GLY A 35 3.59 5.56 -7.96
CA GLY A 35 3.20 5.95 -6.63
C GLY A 35 2.10 5.10 -6.03
N MET A 36 1.77 5.39 -4.80
CA MET A 36 0.72 4.71 -4.05
C MET A 36 0.13 5.66 -3.02
N PHE A 37 -1.17 5.56 -2.80
CA PHE A 37 -1.85 6.31 -1.76
C PHE A 37 -1.87 5.54 -0.44
N VAL A 38 -1.78 6.27 0.67
CA VAL A 38 -1.95 5.72 2.03
C VAL A 38 -2.93 6.61 2.78
N THR A 39 -4.00 6.02 3.30
CA THR A 39 -5.04 6.73 4.03
C THR A 39 -5.37 6.03 5.35
N LYS A 40 -6.13 6.71 6.20
CA LYS A 40 -6.67 6.10 7.42
C LYS A 40 -7.63 4.96 7.08
N MET A 41 -7.67 3.93 7.92
CA MET A 41 -8.59 2.81 7.75
C MET A 41 -10.06 3.26 7.70
N SER A 42 -10.41 4.31 8.43
CA SER A 42 -11.76 4.86 8.42
C SER A 42 -12.19 5.43 7.06
N ASN A 43 -11.24 5.74 6.18
CA ASN A 43 -11.50 6.22 4.83
C ASN A 43 -11.49 5.11 3.78
N ALA A 44 -11.03 3.93 4.14
CA ALA A 44 -10.76 2.85 3.18
C ALA A 44 -12.01 2.45 2.38
N ASN A 45 -13.17 2.40 3.01
CA ASN A 45 -14.41 2.02 2.31
C ASN A 45 -14.88 3.09 1.32
N ASN A 46 -14.45 4.33 1.47
CA ASN A 46 -14.78 5.42 0.53
C ASN A 46 -13.96 5.31 -0.77
N VAL A 47 -12.76 4.74 -0.70
CA VAL A 47 -11.90 4.55 -1.87
C VAL A 47 -12.05 3.16 -2.48
N ASP A 48 -12.42 2.16 -1.68
CA ASP A 48 -12.69 0.80 -2.15
C ASP A 48 -13.93 0.23 -1.44
N PRO A 49 -15.08 0.13 -2.14
CA PRO A 49 -16.32 -0.35 -1.52
C PRO A 49 -16.27 -1.78 -0.99
N ASP A 50 -15.32 -2.61 -1.46
CA ASP A 50 -15.17 -3.98 -0.99
C ASP A 50 -14.47 -4.07 0.38
N PHE A 51 -13.91 -2.97 0.87
CA PHE A 51 -13.17 -2.96 2.13
C PHE A 51 -14.01 -3.50 3.30
N ASN A 52 -15.25 -3.03 3.46
CA ASN A 52 -16.11 -3.45 4.58
C ASN A 52 -16.54 -4.91 4.48
N LYS A 53 -16.48 -5.52 3.30
CA LYS A 53 -16.75 -6.94 3.12
C LYS A 53 -15.63 -7.81 3.64
N LEU A 54 -14.40 -7.29 3.62
CA LEU A 54 -13.20 -8.06 3.92
C LEU A 54 -12.61 -7.76 5.28
N PHE A 55 -12.84 -6.56 5.83
CA PHE A 55 -12.30 -6.18 7.11
C PHE A 55 -13.40 -5.82 8.11
N ASP A 56 -13.36 -6.52 9.25
CA ASP A 56 -14.19 -6.22 10.43
C ASP A 56 -13.30 -6.47 11.65
N GLU A 57 -12.93 -5.40 12.36
CA GLU A 57 -12.01 -5.49 13.50
C GLU A 57 -12.52 -6.38 14.64
N LYS A 58 -13.85 -6.64 14.70
CA LYS A 58 -14.44 -7.55 15.68
C LYS A 58 -14.27 -9.02 15.34
N LYS A 59 -14.03 -9.35 14.07
CA LYS A 59 -13.92 -10.74 13.60
C LYS A 59 -12.50 -11.29 13.63
N PHE A 60 -11.49 -10.43 13.59
CA PHE A 60 -10.09 -10.83 13.45
C PHE A 60 -9.35 -10.71 14.78
N GLN A 61 -9.72 -11.57 15.75
CA GLN A 61 -9.12 -11.55 17.08
C GLN A 61 -7.71 -12.17 17.15
N THR A 62 -7.28 -12.87 16.12
CA THR A 62 -5.95 -13.49 16.06
C THR A 62 -4.84 -12.52 15.68
N VAL A 63 -5.19 -11.40 15.06
CA VAL A 63 -4.27 -10.31 14.70
C VAL A 63 -4.77 -9.04 15.37
N PRO A 64 -3.94 -8.34 16.17
CA PRO A 64 -4.39 -7.14 16.87
C PRO A 64 -4.48 -5.91 15.97
N LEU A 65 -5.01 -6.07 14.76
CA LEU A 65 -5.14 -5.05 13.76
C LEU A 65 -6.50 -4.36 13.91
N ASN A 66 -6.49 -3.03 13.99
CA ASN A 66 -7.71 -2.24 14.15
C ASN A 66 -7.57 -0.89 13.41
N TYR A 67 -8.65 -0.09 13.46
CA TYR A 67 -8.68 1.20 12.79
C TYR A 67 -7.63 2.20 13.32
N ASP A 68 -7.29 2.12 14.61
CA ASP A 68 -6.39 3.09 15.24
C ASP A 68 -4.92 2.78 15.04
N ASN A 69 -4.55 1.51 14.81
CA ASN A 69 -3.15 1.10 14.68
C ASN A 69 -2.72 0.79 13.25
N SER A 70 -3.59 1.02 12.27
CA SER A 70 -3.38 0.61 10.88
C SER A 70 -3.69 1.71 9.89
N LEU A 71 -2.95 1.72 8.78
CA LEU A 71 -3.28 2.51 7.59
C LEU A 71 -3.65 1.58 6.43
N PHE A 72 -4.30 2.14 5.43
CA PHE A 72 -4.72 1.44 4.22
C PHE A 72 -4.02 2.03 3.00
N ALA A 73 -3.29 1.19 2.27
CA ALA A 73 -2.61 1.57 1.04
C ALA A 73 -3.44 1.14 -0.16
N HIS A 74 -3.48 1.98 -1.19
CA HIS A 74 -4.28 1.69 -2.39
C HIS A 74 -3.72 2.35 -3.64
N SER A 75 -4.17 1.89 -4.80
CA SER A 75 -3.87 2.49 -6.11
C SER A 75 -2.38 2.53 -6.42
N LEU A 76 -1.69 1.40 -6.21
CA LEU A 76 -0.30 1.27 -6.64
C LEU A 76 -0.24 1.32 -8.17
N GLU A 77 0.48 2.28 -8.71
CA GLU A 77 0.71 2.42 -10.14
C GLU A 77 2.18 2.63 -10.44
N ILE A 78 2.66 1.94 -11.48
CA ILE A 78 4.00 2.14 -12.03
C ILE A 78 3.83 2.56 -13.48
N ASP A 79 4.49 3.64 -13.88
CA ASP A 79 4.50 4.09 -15.27
C ASP A 79 4.93 2.96 -16.20
N LYS A 80 4.25 2.82 -17.32
CA LYS A 80 4.42 1.72 -18.26
C LYS A 80 5.88 1.51 -18.68
N ASN A 81 6.64 2.60 -18.84
CA ASN A 81 8.04 2.55 -19.25
C ASN A 81 9.00 2.19 -18.10
N HIS A 82 8.52 2.11 -16.88
CA HIS A 82 9.34 1.88 -15.68
C HIS A 82 8.99 0.56 -14.97
N GLN A 83 8.10 -0.24 -15.52
CA GLN A 83 7.73 -1.52 -14.93
C GLN A 83 8.87 -2.52 -14.97
N ARG A 84 8.88 -3.49 -14.06
CA ARG A 84 9.87 -4.57 -13.92
C ARG A 84 11.26 -4.11 -13.51
N ASN A 85 11.38 -2.94 -12.87
CA ASN A 85 12.65 -2.40 -12.38
C ASN A 85 12.74 -2.32 -10.85
N GLY A 86 11.83 -2.99 -10.14
CA GLY A 86 11.83 -2.99 -8.67
C GLY A 86 11.24 -1.73 -8.03
N TYR A 87 10.63 -0.85 -8.78
CA TYR A 87 10.07 0.39 -8.25
C TYR A 87 8.84 0.16 -7.35
N GLY A 88 8.06 -0.89 -7.62
CA GLY A 88 6.96 -1.26 -6.73
C GLY A 88 7.43 -1.55 -5.32
N SER A 89 8.52 -2.30 -5.17
CA SER A 89 9.14 -2.57 -3.88
C SER A 89 9.64 -1.30 -3.20
N GLN A 90 10.23 -0.38 -3.95
CA GLN A 90 10.70 0.91 -3.40
C GLN A 90 9.55 1.76 -2.90
N ILE A 91 8.45 1.83 -3.66
CA ILE A 91 7.26 2.57 -3.24
C ILE A 91 6.70 1.97 -1.95
N LEU A 92 6.57 0.65 -1.87
CA LEU A 92 6.10 -0.02 -0.67
C LEU A 92 7.02 0.22 0.53
N ASP A 93 8.34 0.21 0.34
CA ASP A 93 9.29 0.55 1.41
C ASP A 93 9.03 1.96 1.95
N HIS A 94 8.79 2.92 1.07
CA HIS A 94 8.46 4.28 1.50
C HIS A 94 7.11 4.34 2.22
N CYS A 95 6.12 3.59 1.77
CA CYS A 95 4.84 3.48 2.46
C CYS A 95 4.99 2.87 3.85
N HIS A 96 5.83 1.84 3.99
CA HIS A 96 6.13 1.21 5.28
C HIS A 96 6.80 2.21 6.23
N ASN A 97 7.81 2.92 5.75
CA ASN A 97 8.52 3.92 6.55
C ASN A 97 7.59 5.04 7.00
N PHE A 98 6.78 5.56 6.09
CA PHE A 98 5.79 6.58 6.38
C PHE A 98 4.81 6.12 7.46
N THR A 99 4.26 4.93 7.29
CA THR A 99 3.28 4.34 8.21
C THR A 99 3.88 4.19 9.61
N LYS A 100 5.07 3.61 9.70
CA LYS A 100 5.77 3.40 10.97
C LYS A 100 6.15 4.72 11.65
N GLN A 101 6.67 5.68 10.89
CA GLN A 101 7.08 6.99 11.41
C GLN A 101 5.88 7.78 11.96
N ASN A 102 4.69 7.54 11.46
CA ASN A 102 3.46 8.16 11.95
C ASN A 102 2.78 7.41 13.08
N GLY A 103 3.43 6.39 13.63
CA GLY A 103 2.98 5.70 14.84
C GLY A 103 2.00 4.56 14.61
N TYR A 104 1.88 4.08 13.38
CA TYR A 104 1.03 2.94 13.05
C TYR A 104 1.83 1.64 13.02
N ASP A 105 1.20 0.55 13.45
CA ASP A 105 1.85 -0.76 13.55
C ASP A 105 1.65 -1.62 12.32
N TYR A 106 0.61 -1.35 11.53
CA TYR A 106 0.23 -2.17 10.38
C TYR A 106 -0.07 -1.31 9.16
N LEU A 107 0.30 -1.84 8.00
CA LEU A 107 -0.18 -1.34 6.71
C LEU A 107 -1.01 -2.44 6.07
N THR A 108 -2.16 -2.07 5.52
CA THR A 108 -3.11 -2.98 4.89
C THR A 108 -3.31 -2.61 3.44
N LEU A 109 -3.73 -3.55 2.64
CA LEU A 109 -4.10 -3.31 1.25
C LEU A 109 -5.01 -4.42 0.74
N MET A 110 -5.64 -4.16 -0.40
CA MET A 110 -6.46 -5.13 -1.10
C MET A 110 -5.91 -5.35 -2.50
N VAL A 111 -6.10 -6.56 -3.02
CA VAL A 111 -5.66 -6.92 -4.37
C VAL A 111 -6.67 -7.89 -4.98
N TYR A 112 -6.93 -7.74 -6.28
CA TYR A 112 -7.72 -8.73 -7.01
C TYR A 112 -6.95 -10.04 -7.13
N ASP A 113 -7.64 -11.16 -6.99
CA ASP A 113 -7.02 -12.48 -6.94
C ASP A 113 -6.35 -12.89 -8.27
N ASP A 114 -6.76 -12.30 -9.39
CA ASP A 114 -6.15 -12.52 -10.70
C ASP A 114 -4.92 -11.63 -10.96
N ASN A 115 -4.65 -10.66 -10.10
CA ASN A 115 -3.48 -9.81 -10.23
C ASN A 115 -2.24 -10.50 -9.65
N ILE A 116 -1.73 -11.48 -10.37
CA ILE A 116 -0.62 -12.32 -9.91
C ILE A 116 0.67 -11.50 -9.66
N PRO A 117 1.08 -10.56 -10.55
CA PRO A 117 2.27 -9.76 -10.26
C PRO A 117 2.18 -8.96 -8.96
N ALA A 118 1.04 -8.34 -8.67
CA ALA A 118 0.84 -7.60 -7.44
C ALA A 118 0.86 -8.53 -6.21
N LYS A 119 0.19 -9.66 -6.29
CA LYS A 119 0.19 -10.65 -5.20
C LYS A 119 1.61 -11.14 -4.89
N ASN A 120 2.40 -11.42 -5.91
CA ASN A 120 3.78 -11.85 -5.74
C ASN A 120 4.63 -10.75 -5.08
N LEU A 121 4.46 -9.50 -5.50
CA LEU A 121 5.14 -8.35 -4.90
C LEU A 121 4.80 -8.23 -3.41
N TYR A 122 3.52 -8.28 -3.06
CA TYR A 122 3.09 -8.12 -1.67
C TYR A 122 3.62 -9.26 -0.80
N LYS A 123 3.58 -10.50 -1.27
CA LYS A 123 4.15 -11.64 -0.54
C LYS A 123 5.64 -11.50 -0.34
N LYS A 124 6.37 -11.05 -1.37
CA LYS A 124 7.80 -10.79 -1.28
C LYS A 124 8.11 -9.72 -0.23
N MET A 125 7.24 -8.72 -0.08
CA MET A 125 7.40 -7.63 0.88
C MET A 125 6.91 -7.99 2.29
N GLY A 126 6.52 -9.24 2.52
CA GLY A 126 6.15 -9.73 3.84
C GLY A 126 4.69 -9.65 4.18
N TYR A 127 3.83 -9.29 3.22
CA TYR A 127 2.38 -9.23 3.45
C TYR A 127 1.79 -10.62 3.62
N LYS A 128 0.81 -10.72 4.51
CA LYS A 128 0.04 -11.94 4.76
C LYS A 128 -1.42 -11.71 4.44
N LYS A 129 -2.06 -12.72 3.90
CA LYS A 129 -3.50 -12.67 3.63
C LYS A 129 -4.28 -12.81 4.93
N LEU A 130 -5.16 -11.86 5.22
CA LEU A 130 -6.04 -11.89 6.37
C LEU A 130 -7.40 -12.49 6.00
N ASN A 131 -7.92 -12.15 4.84
CA ASN A 131 -9.24 -12.57 4.39
C ASN A 131 -9.33 -12.49 2.87
N SER A 132 -10.34 -13.15 2.30
CA SER A 132 -10.66 -13.06 0.88
C SER A 132 -12.16 -13.23 0.66
N ASP A 133 -12.67 -12.62 -0.40
CA ASP A 133 -14.03 -12.78 -0.90
C ASP A 133 -13.97 -12.86 -2.42
N GLU A 134 -14.70 -13.80 -3.01
CA GLU A 134 -14.76 -14.13 -4.44
C GLU A 134 -13.53 -13.76 -5.29
N ASN A 135 -13.33 -12.47 -5.56
CA ASN A 135 -12.32 -11.97 -6.49
C ASN A 135 -11.29 -11.04 -5.86
N VAL A 136 -11.35 -10.79 -4.55
CA VAL A 136 -10.50 -9.83 -3.87
C VAL A 136 -9.92 -10.41 -2.59
N GLU A 137 -8.66 -10.07 -2.31
CA GLU A 137 -7.95 -10.54 -1.11
C GLU A 137 -7.50 -9.33 -0.29
N PHE A 138 -7.56 -9.47 1.03
CA PHE A 138 -7.13 -8.45 1.99
C PHE A 138 -5.82 -8.90 2.63
N TYR A 139 -4.80 -8.05 2.55
CA TYR A 139 -3.46 -8.32 3.07
C TYR A 139 -3.06 -7.31 4.13
N PHE A 140 -2.18 -7.71 5.02
CA PHE A 140 -1.57 -6.83 6.00
C PHE A 140 -0.09 -7.16 6.18
N VAL A 141 0.67 -6.18 6.65
CA VAL A 141 2.05 -6.35 7.09
C VAL A 141 2.23 -5.66 8.44
N GLU A 142 2.92 -6.31 9.37
CA GLU A 142 3.34 -5.72 10.64
C GLU A 142 4.67 -4.99 10.44
N LEU A 143 4.75 -3.78 10.95
CA LEU A 143 5.89 -2.90 10.75
C LEU A 143 6.79 -2.76 11.99
#